data_419557b665e91ca1f9aa744161aabf78
#
_entry.id   419557b665e91ca1f9aa744161aabf78
#
_cell.length_a   1.000
_cell.length_b   1.000
_cell.length_c   1.000
_cell.angle_alpha   90.00
_cell.angle_beta   90.00
_cell.angle_gamma   90.00
#
_symmetry.space_group_name_H-M   'P 1'
#
loop_
_entity.id
_entity.type
_entity.pdbx_description
1 polymer ?
#
loop_
_entity_poly.entity_id
_entity_poly.type
_entity_poly.pdbx_seq_one_letter_code
_entity_poly.pdbx_strand_id
1 'polypeptide(L)'
;MLRRLTAVVMFALLATPAAADTRYLSFNPADRITTALTRGITLEVERGLFGAVSVRRIISTTSRGAATIRKGGPDGAKSVLPQGATQAIVYSIEAEGDGRGLARALCPGADQAFLVLGRVQAGRPMAMQATGRWPDGQFRHCVTLSYDYRGEWSLPPRSPPPDAP
;
A
#
# COMPACT_ATOMS: atom_id res chain seq x y z
N MET A 1 43.61 -52.42 10.75
CA MET A 1 42.48 -51.93 9.98
C MET A 1 41.77 -50.88 10.81
N LEU A 2 42.02 -49.59 10.56
CA LEU A 2 41.48 -48.48 11.35
C LEU A 2 40.34 -47.84 10.55
N ARG A 3 39.09 -48.07 10.98
CA ARG A 3 37.87 -47.44 10.38
C ARG A 3 37.75 -46.04 10.90
N ARG A 4 37.99 -45.03 10.04
CA ARG A 4 37.74 -43.62 10.32
C ARG A 4 36.24 -43.34 10.14
N LEU A 5 35.54 -43.08 11.24
CA LEU A 5 34.19 -42.56 11.29
C LEU A 5 34.28 -41.04 11.10
N THR A 6 33.84 -40.55 9.93
CA THR A 6 33.67 -39.13 9.64
C THR A 6 32.28 -38.72 10.11
N ALA A 7 32.19 -37.99 11.21
CA ALA A 7 30.93 -37.38 11.67
C ALA A 7 30.65 -36.14 10.84
N VAL A 8 29.60 -36.21 10.02
CA VAL A 8 29.06 -35.07 9.31
C VAL A 8 28.14 -34.33 10.26
N VAL A 9 28.59 -33.19 10.78
CA VAL A 9 27.75 -32.26 11.56
C VAL A 9 26.93 -31.45 10.58
N MET A 10 25.64 -31.79 10.46
CA MET A 10 24.66 -31.03 9.69
C MET A 10 24.22 -29.81 10.51
N PHE A 11 24.76 -28.62 10.18
CA PHE A 11 24.31 -27.36 10.73
C PHE A 11 22.96 -27.02 10.07
N ALA A 12 21.86 -27.31 10.76
CA ALA A 12 20.53 -26.81 10.40
C ALA A 12 20.48 -25.29 10.70
N LEU A 13 20.70 -24.48 9.68
CA LEU A 13 20.44 -23.05 9.72
C LEU A 13 18.93 -22.83 9.91
N LEU A 14 18.51 -22.57 11.14
CA LEU A 14 17.19 -22.08 11.46
C LEU A 14 17.07 -20.66 10.90
N ALA A 15 16.61 -20.54 9.64
CA ALA A 15 16.24 -19.28 9.05
C ALA A 15 14.97 -18.80 9.78
N THR A 16 15.13 -17.94 10.78
CA THR A 16 14.01 -17.19 11.34
C THR A 16 13.44 -16.31 10.23
N PRO A 17 12.13 -16.42 9.92
CA PRO A 17 11.51 -15.52 8.95
C PRO A 17 11.68 -14.09 9.47
N ALA A 18 12.38 -13.26 8.70
CA ALA A 18 12.46 -11.83 8.98
C ALA A 18 11.03 -11.27 8.91
N ALA A 19 10.47 -10.94 10.06
CA ALA A 19 9.16 -10.31 10.14
C ALA A 19 9.22 -9.00 9.35
N ALA A 20 8.32 -8.82 8.38
CA ALA A 20 8.21 -7.58 7.64
C ALA A 20 7.89 -6.45 8.63
N ASP A 21 8.71 -5.40 8.63
CA ASP A 21 8.54 -4.25 9.51
C ASP A 21 7.38 -3.38 8.99
N THR A 22 6.25 -3.41 9.70
CA THR A 22 5.07 -2.61 9.36
C THR A 22 5.26 -1.19 9.85
N ARG A 23 5.11 -0.22 8.96
CA ARG A 23 5.21 1.22 9.21
C ARG A 23 3.97 1.94 8.73
N TYR A 24 3.71 3.08 9.34
CA TYR A 24 2.61 3.97 8.99
C TYR A 24 3.15 5.30 8.52
N LEU A 25 2.91 5.64 7.27
CA LEU A 25 3.30 6.91 6.68
C LEU A 25 2.08 7.81 6.56
N SER A 26 2.09 8.94 7.23
CA SER A 26 1.02 9.93 7.19
C SER A 26 1.31 11.05 6.20
N PHE A 27 0.23 11.50 5.57
CA PHE A 27 0.26 12.54 4.57
C PHE A 27 -0.90 13.51 4.75
N ASN A 28 -0.61 14.80 4.67
CA ASN A 28 -1.60 15.86 4.59
C ASN A 28 -2.01 16.10 3.12
N PRO A 29 -3.25 16.50 2.84
CA PRO A 29 -3.63 16.87 1.49
C PRO A 29 -2.91 18.17 1.08
N ALA A 30 -2.38 18.20 -0.15
CA ALA A 30 -1.67 19.36 -0.69
C ALA A 30 -2.56 20.28 -1.53
N ASP A 31 -3.78 19.84 -1.88
CA ASP A 31 -4.72 20.61 -2.69
C ASP A 31 -6.18 20.48 -2.21
N ARG A 32 -7.07 21.29 -2.79
CA ARG A 32 -8.49 21.33 -2.40
C ARG A 32 -9.24 20.03 -2.75
N ILE A 33 -8.93 19.41 -3.88
CA ILE A 33 -9.57 18.17 -4.34
C ILE A 33 -9.20 17.04 -3.39
N THR A 34 -7.93 16.91 -3.10
CA THR A 34 -7.40 15.93 -2.15
C THR A 34 -7.99 16.14 -0.76
N THR A 35 -8.11 17.40 -0.31
CA THR A 35 -8.75 17.74 0.96
C THR A 35 -10.22 17.31 1.00
N ALA A 36 -10.97 17.59 -0.05
CA ALA A 36 -12.40 17.24 -0.12
C ALA A 36 -12.64 15.73 -0.13
N LEU A 37 -11.75 14.96 -0.77
CA LEU A 37 -11.90 13.51 -0.92
C LEU A 37 -11.36 12.71 0.27
N THR A 38 -10.24 13.10 0.85
CA THR A 38 -9.55 12.27 1.86
C THR A 38 -9.21 12.99 3.16
N ARG A 39 -9.10 14.33 3.17
CA ARG A 39 -8.60 15.15 4.30
C ARG A 39 -7.23 14.70 4.83
N GLY A 40 -6.48 13.98 4.04
CA GLY A 40 -5.25 13.30 4.39
C GLY A 40 -5.41 11.79 4.48
N ILE A 41 -4.29 11.10 4.45
CA ILE A 41 -4.25 9.64 4.50
C ILE A 41 -3.10 9.17 5.36
N THR A 42 -3.23 7.95 5.85
CA THR A 42 -2.13 7.16 6.39
C THR A 42 -1.99 5.89 5.54
N LEU A 43 -0.79 5.64 5.07
CA LEU A 43 -0.45 4.41 4.38
C LEU A 43 0.16 3.41 5.37
N GLU A 44 -0.42 2.25 5.47
CA GLU A 44 0.21 1.10 6.09
C GLU A 44 1.13 0.45 5.07
N VAL A 45 2.42 0.42 5.38
CA VAL A 45 3.45 -0.09 4.46
C VAL A 45 4.26 -1.18 5.13
N GLU A 46 4.67 -2.16 4.32
CA GLU A 46 5.63 -3.17 4.72
C GLU A 46 6.98 -2.85 4.10
N ARG A 47 8.02 -2.85 4.91
CA ARG A 47 9.40 -2.81 4.43
C ARG A 47 9.90 -4.24 4.25
N GLY A 48 10.14 -4.59 3.00
CA GLY A 48 10.82 -5.83 2.64
C GLY A 48 12.33 -5.72 2.81
N LEU A 49 13.00 -6.83 2.61
CA LEU A 49 14.46 -6.89 2.46
C LEU A 49 14.89 -5.88 1.39
N PHE A 50 16.01 -5.20 1.61
CA PHE A 50 16.56 -4.15 0.73
C PHE A 50 15.74 -2.85 0.64
N GLY A 51 14.85 -2.58 1.61
CA GLY A 51 14.11 -1.32 1.69
C GLY A 51 12.98 -1.16 0.67
N ALA A 52 12.56 -2.22 0.00
CA ALA A 52 11.38 -2.20 -0.84
C ALA A 52 10.13 -1.92 0.02
N VAL A 53 9.33 -0.92 -0.39
CA VAL A 53 8.10 -0.54 0.30
C VAL A 53 6.91 -1.06 -0.50
N SER A 54 6.03 -1.81 0.16
CA SER A 54 4.75 -2.25 -0.38
C SER A 54 3.61 -1.65 0.46
N VAL A 55 2.69 -0.96 -0.18
CA VAL A 55 1.51 -0.41 0.50
C VAL A 55 0.47 -1.51 0.63
N ARG A 56 -0.09 -1.67 1.84
CA ARG A 56 -1.09 -2.69 2.17
C ARG A 56 -2.47 -2.10 2.41
N ARG A 57 -2.52 -0.94 3.06
CA ARG A 57 -3.79 -0.29 3.39
C ARG A 57 -3.66 1.22 3.24
N ILE A 58 -4.80 1.83 2.92
CA ILE A 58 -5.00 3.28 2.97
C ILE A 58 -6.02 3.55 4.06
N ILE A 59 -5.66 4.37 5.01
CA ILE A 59 -6.53 4.84 6.08
C ILE A 59 -6.80 6.32 5.81
N SER A 60 -8.05 6.66 5.50
CA SER A 60 -8.48 8.03 5.29
C SER A 60 -8.84 8.68 6.63
N THR A 61 -8.51 9.94 6.81
CA THR A 61 -8.92 10.72 7.99
C THR A 61 -10.37 11.19 7.93
N THR A 62 -11.05 10.98 6.80
CA THR A 62 -12.51 11.15 6.69
C THR A 62 -13.23 9.92 7.25
N SER A 63 -14.56 10.01 7.42
CA SER A 63 -15.42 8.89 7.79
C SER A 63 -15.45 7.73 6.77
N ARG A 64 -14.58 7.75 5.77
CA ARG A 64 -14.45 6.71 4.72
C ARG A 64 -13.63 5.50 5.16
N GLY A 65 -13.04 5.54 6.36
CA GLY A 65 -12.38 4.40 6.99
C GLY A 65 -11.08 3.96 6.31
N ALA A 66 -10.80 2.66 6.39
CA ALA A 66 -9.59 2.03 5.89
C ALA A 66 -9.91 1.06 4.76
N ALA A 67 -9.15 1.13 3.67
CA ALA A 67 -9.26 0.21 2.55
C ALA A 67 -7.99 -0.62 2.39
N THR A 68 -8.14 -1.93 2.24
CA THR A 68 -7.07 -2.82 1.83
C THR A 68 -6.81 -2.61 0.36
N ILE A 69 -5.54 -2.52 -0.01
CA ILE A 69 -5.11 -2.45 -1.40
C ILE A 69 -4.09 -3.53 -1.69
N ARG A 70 -4.16 -4.08 -2.88
CA ARG A 70 -3.25 -5.14 -3.34
C ARG A 70 -2.45 -4.65 -4.53
N LYS A 71 -1.13 -4.79 -4.44
CA LYS A 71 -0.25 -4.48 -5.56
C LYS A 71 -0.58 -5.37 -6.75
N GLY A 72 -0.77 -4.75 -7.90
CA GLY A 72 -1.16 -5.38 -9.15
C GLY A 72 -2.48 -4.84 -9.66
N GLY A 73 -2.70 -4.99 -10.95
CA GLY A 73 -3.89 -4.56 -11.66
C GLY A 73 -3.66 -4.57 -13.16
N PRO A 74 -4.71 -4.31 -13.95
CA PRO A 74 -4.63 -4.31 -15.40
C PRO A 74 -3.79 -3.14 -15.94
N ASP A 75 -3.10 -3.35 -17.06
CA ASP A 75 -2.31 -2.31 -17.72
C ASP A 75 -3.16 -1.12 -18.18
N GLY A 76 -4.43 -1.36 -18.51
CA GLY A 76 -5.39 -0.31 -18.83
C GLY A 76 -5.54 0.77 -17.75
N ALA A 77 -5.31 0.43 -16.48
CA ALA A 77 -5.33 1.41 -15.39
C ALA A 77 -4.20 2.46 -15.51
N LYS A 78 -3.06 2.09 -16.10
CA LYS A 78 -1.93 3.01 -16.34
C LYS A 78 -2.06 3.76 -17.67
N SER A 79 -2.69 3.17 -18.66
CA SER A 79 -2.76 3.75 -20.00
C SER A 79 -3.57 5.03 -20.09
N VAL A 80 -4.41 5.30 -19.09
CA VAL A 80 -5.30 6.47 -19.02
C VAL A 80 -4.80 7.58 -18.09
N LEU A 81 -3.56 7.48 -17.62
CA LEU A 81 -2.98 8.51 -16.77
C LEU A 81 -2.77 9.82 -17.53
N PRO A 82 -2.87 10.97 -16.85
CA PRO A 82 -2.58 12.26 -17.46
C PRO A 82 -1.16 12.32 -18.02
N GLN A 83 -0.97 13.11 -19.07
CA GLN A 83 0.36 13.35 -19.63
C GLN A 83 1.32 13.89 -18.56
N GLY A 84 2.51 13.33 -18.50
CA GLY A 84 3.52 13.69 -17.49
C GLY A 84 3.38 12.98 -16.14
N ALA A 85 2.37 12.12 -15.97
CA ALA A 85 2.27 11.29 -14.77
C ALA A 85 3.45 10.31 -14.69
N THR A 86 4.10 10.26 -13.52
CA THR A 86 5.27 9.39 -13.26
C THR A 86 4.92 8.18 -12.42
N GLN A 87 3.65 8.04 -12.01
CA GLN A 87 3.17 6.91 -11.24
C GLN A 87 3.14 5.66 -12.13
N ALA A 88 3.62 4.54 -11.59
CA ALA A 88 3.78 3.31 -12.39
C ALA A 88 3.29 2.04 -11.70
N ILE A 89 3.02 2.08 -10.39
CA ILE A 89 2.64 0.91 -9.61
C ILE A 89 1.14 0.91 -9.41
N VAL A 90 0.45 -0.03 -10.04
CA VAL A 90 -0.99 -0.21 -9.91
C VAL A 90 -1.31 -0.99 -8.64
N TYR A 91 -2.35 -0.55 -7.94
CA TYR A 91 -2.96 -1.24 -6.82
C TYR A 91 -4.46 -1.39 -7.07
N SER A 92 -4.98 -2.59 -6.86
CA SER A 92 -6.42 -2.85 -6.82
C SER A 92 -6.95 -2.49 -5.44
N ILE A 93 -8.10 -1.82 -5.39
CA ILE A 93 -8.82 -1.56 -4.13
C ILE A 93 -9.72 -2.77 -3.88
N GLU A 94 -9.56 -3.42 -2.73
CA GLU A 94 -10.41 -4.54 -2.36
C GLU A 94 -11.81 -4.04 -1.95
N ALA A 95 -12.85 -4.70 -2.46
CA ALA A 95 -14.23 -4.28 -2.25
C ALA A 95 -14.75 -4.57 -0.82
N GLU A 96 -13.97 -5.27 0.00
CA GLU A 96 -14.32 -5.61 1.36
C GLU A 96 -14.17 -4.41 2.31
N GLY A 97 -14.97 -4.38 3.37
CA GLY A 97 -14.97 -3.29 4.34
C GLY A 97 -15.22 -1.92 3.68
N ASP A 98 -14.37 -0.96 4.02
CA ASP A 98 -14.48 0.42 3.55
C ASP A 98 -13.96 0.65 2.12
N GLY A 99 -13.36 -0.37 1.49
CA GLY A 99 -12.76 -0.26 0.17
C GLY A 99 -13.78 0.11 -0.91
N ARG A 100 -15.00 -0.40 -0.80
CA ARG A 100 -16.10 -0.06 -1.71
C ARG A 100 -16.49 1.41 -1.61
N GLY A 101 -16.52 1.96 -0.41
CA GLY A 101 -16.79 3.39 -0.17
C GLY A 101 -15.69 4.27 -0.76
N LEU A 102 -14.42 3.91 -0.54
CA LEU A 102 -13.28 4.61 -1.11
C LEU A 102 -13.29 4.57 -2.64
N ALA A 103 -13.50 3.40 -3.24
CA ALA A 103 -13.56 3.23 -4.69
C ALA A 103 -14.63 4.13 -5.33
N ARG A 104 -15.86 4.16 -4.78
CA ARG A 104 -16.94 5.02 -5.24
C ARG A 104 -16.65 6.51 -5.08
N ALA A 105 -15.95 6.88 -4.02
CA ALA A 105 -15.59 8.27 -3.80
C ALA A 105 -14.54 8.77 -4.79
N LEU A 106 -13.58 7.92 -5.14
CA LEU A 106 -12.50 8.25 -6.06
C LEU A 106 -12.93 8.17 -7.53
N CYS A 107 -13.74 7.15 -7.88
CA CYS A 107 -14.18 6.87 -9.24
C CYS A 107 -15.70 6.60 -9.28
N PRO A 108 -16.53 7.64 -9.14
CA PRO A 108 -17.99 7.45 -9.17
C PRO A 108 -18.45 6.90 -10.52
N GLY A 109 -19.24 5.81 -10.47
CA GLY A 109 -19.77 5.13 -11.66
C GLY A 109 -18.86 4.07 -12.27
N ALA A 110 -17.64 3.89 -11.78
CA ALA A 110 -16.80 2.78 -12.19
C ALA A 110 -17.22 1.48 -11.50
N ASP A 111 -17.14 0.36 -12.22
CA ASP A 111 -17.33 -0.99 -11.67
C ASP A 111 -16.17 -1.38 -10.77
N GLN A 112 -14.99 -0.93 -11.13
CA GLN A 112 -13.76 -1.23 -10.40
C GLN A 112 -12.83 -0.01 -10.41
N ALA A 113 -12.27 0.33 -9.25
CA ALA A 113 -11.32 1.41 -9.12
C ALA A 113 -9.93 0.89 -8.76
N PHE A 114 -8.93 1.60 -9.26
CA PHE A 114 -7.52 1.32 -9.05
C PHE A 114 -6.80 2.58 -8.59
N LEU A 115 -5.71 2.37 -7.86
CA LEU A 115 -4.79 3.43 -7.50
C LEU A 115 -3.47 3.19 -8.20
N VAL A 116 -2.93 4.24 -8.79
CA VAL A 116 -1.60 4.19 -9.39
C VAL A 116 -0.69 5.13 -8.62
N LEU A 117 0.29 4.54 -7.96
CA LEU A 117 1.24 5.25 -7.11
C LEU A 117 2.61 5.28 -7.75
N GLY A 118 3.36 6.31 -7.44
CA GLY A 118 4.81 6.33 -7.60
C GLY A 118 5.50 5.57 -6.48
N ARG A 119 6.80 5.77 -6.38
CA ARG A 119 7.58 5.22 -5.26
C ARG A 119 7.25 5.99 -3.98
N VAL A 120 6.66 5.30 -3.01
CA VAL A 120 6.35 5.88 -1.70
C VAL A 120 7.64 5.95 -0.86
N GLN A 121 7.96 7.13 -0.35
CA GLN A 121 9.15 7.39 0.45
C GLN A 121 8.82 8.27 1.64
N ALA A 122 9.37 7.94 2.82
CA ALA A 122 9.31 8.81 3.98
C ALA A 122 10.02 10.15 3.70
N GLY A 123 9.48 11.25 4.19
CA GLY A 123 10.04 12.59 4.00
C GLY A 123 9.81 13.20 2.61
N ARG A 124 9.05 12.56 1.72
CA ARG A 124 8.81 13.06 0.36
C ARG A 124 7.32 13.27 0.11
N PRO A 125 6.94 14.30 -0.66
CA PRO A 125 5.58 14.46 -1.14
C PRO A 125 5.22 13.28 -2.06
N MET A 126 3.93 13.00 -2.18
CA MET A 126 3.42 11.89 -2.97
C MET A 126 2.24 12.36 -3.83
N ALA A 127 2.21 11.89 -5.07
CA ALA A 127 1.03 11.95 -5.91
C ALA A 127 0.47 10.55 -6.15
N MET A 128 -0.85 10.44 -6.14
CA MET A 128 -1.60 9.22 -6.39
C MET A 128 -2.65 9.48 -7.45
N GLN A 129 -2.75 8.60 -8.44
CA GLN A 129 -3.77 8.67 -9.47
C GLN A 129 -4.85 7.64 -9.17
N ALA A 130 -6.12 8.05 -9.22
CA ALA A 130 -7.22 7.10 -9.24
C ALA A 130 -7.71 6.91 -10.67
N THR A 131 -7.87 5.65 -11.06
CA THR A 131 -8.40 5.25 -12.36
C THR A 131 -9.49 4.21 -12.15
N GLY A 132 -10.41 4.09 -13.09
CA GLY A 132 -11.49 3.12 -13.00
C GLY A 132 -11.73 2.40 -14.31
N ARG A 133 -12.37 1.23 -14.20
CA ARG A 133 -12.96 0.51 -15.33
C ARG A 133 -14.47 0.65 -15.24
N TRP A 134 -15.10 1.09 -16.32
CA TRP A 134 -16.55 1.29 -16.43
C TRP A 134 -17.25 0.05 -17.00
N PRO A 135 -18.60 -0.03 -16.94
CA PRO A 135 -19.38 -1.14 -17.48
C PRO A 135 -19.16 -1.40 -18.99
N ASP A 136 -18.76 -0.38 -19.73
CA ASP A 136 -18.38 -0.47 -21.16
C ASP A 136 -16.99 -1.11 -21.37
N GLY A 137 -16.32 -1.54 -20.32
CA GLY A 137 -14.97 -2.10 -20.33
C GLY A 137 -13.85 -1.08 -20.48
N GLN A 138 -14.17 0.20 -20.66
CA GLN A 138 -13.18 1.24 -20.88
C GLN A 138 -12.55 1.70 -19.54
N PHE A 139 -11.25 1.96 -19.57
CA PHE A 139 -10.57 2.62 -18.49
C PHE A 139 -10.62 4.13 -18.65
N ARG A 140 -10.75 4.85 -17.53
CA ARG A 140 -10.71 6.32 -17.50
C ARG A 140 -9.97 6.77 -16.25
N HIS A 141 -9.30 7.92 -16.38
CA HIS A 141 -8.74 8.62 -15.23
C HIS A 141 -9.86 9.28 -14.43
N CYS A 142 -9.82 9.16 -13.12
CA CYS A 142 -10.82 9.72 -12.21
C CYS A 142 -10.33 11.01 -11.56
N VAL A 143 -9.23 10.93 -10.83
CA VAL A 143 -8.69 12.06 -10.07
C VAL A 143 -7.20 11.89 -9.78
N THR A 144 -6.51 13.01 -9.72
CA THR A 144 -5.16 13.12 -9.15
C THR A 144 -5.25 13.62 -7.72
N LEU A 145 -4.58 12.94 -6.81
CA LEU A 145 -4.49 13.31 -5.40
C LEU A 145 -3.05 13.64 -5.06
N SER A 146 -2.84 14.78 -4.41
CA SER A 146 -1.51 15.28 -4.06
C SER A 146 -1.38 15.40 -2.54
N TYR A 147 -0.26 14.97 -2.01
CA TYR A 147 -0.03 14.89 -0.58
C TYR A 147 1.36 15.37 -0.20
N ASP A 148 1.43 16.07 0.93
CA ASP A 148 2.66 16.41 1.62
C ASP A 148 2.92 15.43 2.76
N TYR A 149 4.17 15.03 2.92
CA TYR A 149 4.56 14.12 3.99
C TYR A 149 4.38 14.79 5.37
N ARG A 150 3.76 14.06 6.30
CA ARG A 150 3.51 14.52 7.67
C ARG A 150 4.40 13.84 8.70
N GLY A 151 4.58 12.52 8.58
CA GLY A 151 5.33 11.75 9.56
C GLY A 151 5.25 10.25 9.36
N GLU A 152 6.10 9.54 10.10
CA GLU A 152 6.15 8.07 10.12
C GLU A 152 6.10 7.60 11.57
N TRP A 153 5.40 6.50 11.81
CA TRP A 153 5.44 5.78 13.07
C TRP A 153 5.36 4.27 12.87
N SER A 154 5.81 3.53 13.87
CA SER A 154 5.64 2.08 13.96
C SER A 154 4.77 1.75 15.17
N LEU A 155 4.07 0.63 15.11
CA LEU A 155 3.43 0.11 16.32
C LEU A 155 4.53 -0.35 17.30
N PRO A 156 4.34 -0.13 18.62
CA PRO A 156 5.24 -0.71 19.59
C PRO A 156 5.26 -2.24 19.42
N PRO A 157 6.40 -2.90 19.65
CA PRO A 157 6.45 -4.35 19.64
C PRO A 157 5.40 -4.90 20.61
N ARG A 158 4.66 -5.92 20.19
CA ARG A 158 3.73 -6.61 21.09
C ARG A 158 4.52 -7.11 22.28
N SER A 159 4.11 -6.71 23.47
CA SER A 159 4.63 -7.37 24.68
C SER A 159 4.39 -8.88 24.55
N PRO A 160 5.37 -9.71 24.86
CA PRO A 160 5.12 -11.14 24.93
C PRO A 160 3.93 -11.40 25.85
N PRO A 161 3.04 -12.37 25.54
CA PRO A 161 1.95 -12.72 26.44
C PRO A 161 2.57 -12.99 27.82
N PRO A 162 1.92 -12.53 28.93
CA PRO A 162 2.36 -12.91 30.24
C PRO A 162 2.37 -14.43 30.27
N ASP A 163 3.54 -15.01 30.66
CA ASP A 163 3.74 -16.44 30.72
C ASP A 163 2.50 -17.08 31.38
N ALA A 164 1.80 -17.89 30.62
CA ALA A 164 0.73 -18.69 31.19
C ALA A 164 1.33 -19.66 32.21
N PRO A 165 0.73 -19.81 33.40
CA PRO A 165 1.25 -20.64 34.47
C PRO A 165 1.35 -22.11 34.08
#